data_785a10a24e76abc012687bf8dd5d3f52
#
_entry.id   785a10a24e76abc012687bf8dd5d3f52
#
_cell.length_a   1.000
_cell.length_b   1.000
_cell.length_c   1.000
_cell.angle_alpha   90.00
_cell.angle_beta   90.00
_cell.angle_gamma   90.00
#
_symmetry.space_group_name_H-M   'P 1'
#
loop_
_entity.id
_entity.type
_entity.pdbx_description
1 polymer ?
#
loop_
_entity_poly.entity_id
_entity_poly.type
_entity_poly.pdbx_seq_one_letter_code
_entity_poly.pdbx_strand_id
1 'polypeptide(L)'
;MKVFINPGHDIDLDSGAVNPIHGTRECDIARDAGKMLARYLSTAGCEVRTVQSDDLGYVCEQSNEWGADVFVSLHCNAFNTQAKGTETLYKSFNGQRLANDIQSQIIRSIQTTDRGVKKRDDLWVLNGTDAVAVLVEMAFIDNEYDHSLLMNDLDTIVRAIARGVTDYQEGY
;
A
#
# COMPACT_ATOMS: atom_id res chain seq x y z
N MET A 1 7.40 6.42 -15.84
CA MET A 1 6.16 6.53 -15.02
C MET A 1 6.49 7.19 -13.70
N LYS A 2 5.68 8.14 -13.26
CA LYS A 2 5.78 8.81 -11.97
C LYS A 2 4.91 8.07 -10.94
N VAL A 3 5.51 7.52 -9.90
CA VAL A 3 4.81 6.79 -8.85
C VAL A 3 4.90 7.55 -7.53
N PHE A 4 3.75 7.94 -7.01
CA PHE A 4 3.64 8.56 -5.70
C PHE A 4 3.31 7.48 -4.65
N ILE A 5 4.13 7.40 -3.60
CA ILE A 5 3.97 6.44 -2.52
C ILE A 5 3.51 7.19 -1.26
N ASN A 6 2.40 6.74 -0.71
CA ASN A 6 1.90 7.24 0.57
C ASN A 6 1.94 6.11 1.61
N PRO A 7 2.98 6.02 2.44
CA PRO A 7 2.89 5.23 3.66
C PRO A 7 1.79 5.78 4.56
N GLY A 8 0.88 4.92 5.01
CA GLY A 8 -0.25 5.34 5.83
C GLY A 8 0.17 5.90 7.19
N HIS A 9 -0.71 6.75 7.74
CA HIS A 9 -0.56 7.37 9.06
C HIS A 9 0.63 8.29 9.20
N ASP A 10 0.92 8.76 10.42
CA ASP A 10 2.03 9.66 10.74
C ASP A 10 2.86 9.10 11.89
N ILE A 11 4.18 9.23 11.80
CA ILE A 11 5.11 8.64 12.76
C ILE A 11 4.93 9.20 14.17
N ASP A 12 4.62 10.49 14.26
CA ASP A 12 4.56 11.23 15.53
C ASP A 12 3.12 11.49 16.00
N LEU A 13 2.17 11.61 15.05
CA LEU A 13 0.82 12.09 15.33
C LEU A 13 -0.24 10.98 15.27
N ASP A 14 -0.07 9.98 14.41
CA ASP A 14 -1.04 8.89 14.19
C ASP A 14 -0.35 7.56 13.96
N SER A 15 -0.34 6.70 14.97
CA SER A 15 0.25 5.37 14.87
C SER A 15 -0.46 4.43 13.88
N GLY A 16 -1.70 4.74 13.46
CA GLY A 16 -2.57 3.75 12.84
C GLY A 16 -2.92 2.61 13.79
N ALA A 17 -3.20 1.45 13.25
CA ALA A 17 -3.44 0.25 14.04
C ALA A 17 -2.17 -0.18 14.80
N VAL A 18 -2.37 -0.75 15.99
CA VAL A 18 -1.28 -1.24 16.84
C VAL A 18 -1.53 -2.70 17.20
N ASN A 19 -0.53 -3.56 16.99
CA ASN A 19 -0.64 -4.95 17.45
C ASN A 19 -0.77 -4.98 18.97
N PRO A 20 -1.83 -5.63 19.52
CA PRO A 20 -2.13 -5.58 20.96
C PRO A 20 -1.14 -6.37 21.83
N ILE A 21 -0.34 -7.25 21.24
CA ILE A 21 0.62 -8.12 21.97
C ILE A 21 2.03 -7.54 21.84
N HIS A 22 2.44 -7.18 20.62
CA HIS A 22 3.82 -6.80 20.32
C HIS A 22 4.04 -5.27 20.32
N GLY A 23 2.98 -4.47 20.34
CA GLY A 23 3.07 -3.02 20.28
C GLY A 23 3.57 -2.46 18.94
N THR A 24 3.63 -3.30 17.90
CA THR A 24 4.03 -2.88 16.54
C THR A 24 3.01 -1.91 15.99
N ARG A 25 3.46 -0.75 15.47
CA ARG A 25 2.60 0.30 14.92
C ARG A 25 2.53 0.19 13.41
N GLU A 26 1.36 0.43 12.84
CA GLU A 26 1.13 0.43 11.40
C GLU A 26 1.98 1.48 10.68
N CYS A 27 2.06 2.72 11.22
CA CYS A 27 2.85 3.81 10.63
C CYS A 27 4.33 3.45 10.44
N ASP A 28 4.92 2.65 11.34
CA ASP A 28 6.32 2.20 11.22
C ASP A 28 6.49 1.18 10.10
N ILE A 29 5.57 0.19 10.00
CA ILE A 29 5.57 -0.81 8.94
C ILE A 29 5.35 -0.13 7.58
N ALA A 30 4.37 0.77 7.49
CA ALA A 30 4.06 1.51 6.27
C ALA A 30 5.25 2.36 5.81
N ARG A 31 5.94 3.05 6.74
CA ARG A 31 7.17 3.81 6.46
C ARG A 31 8.25 2.93 5.86
N ASP A 32 8.52 1.80 6.48
CA ASP A 32 9.61 0.91 6.06
C ASP A 32 9.27 0.24 4.72
N ALA A 33 8.01 -0.16 4.51
CA ALA A 33 7.50 -0.62 3.24
C ALA A 33 7.63 0.45 2.14
N GLY A 34 7.27 1.70 2.44
CA GLY A 34 7.40 2.83 1.52
C GLY A 34 8.84 3.08 1.06
N LYS A 35 9.82 3.02 1.98
CA LYS A 35 11.24 3.15 1.65
C LYS A 35 11.73 2.02 0.73
N MET A 36 11.30 0.78 1.01
CA MET A 36 11.65 -0.37 0.17
C MET A 36 11.03 -0.25 -1.21
N LEU A 37 9.73 0.09 -1.28
CA LEU A 37 9.00 0.27 -2.54
C LEU A 37 9.63 1.35 -3.41
N ALA A 38 9.99 2.49 -2.82
CA ALA A 38 10.66 3.57 -3.52
C ALA A 38 11.98 3.11 -4.17
N ARG A 39 12.77 2.32 -3.44
CA ARG A 39 14.02 1.75 -3.95
C ARG A 39 13.78 0.81 -5.13
N TYR A 40 12.81 -0.10 -5.02
CA TYR A 40 12.53 -1.07 -6.09
C TYR A 40 12.01 -0.39 -7.36
N LEU A 41 11.07 0.53 -7.22
CA LEU A 41 10.51 1.26 -8.36
C LEU A 41 11.53 2.18 -9.03
N SER A 42 12.37 2.86 -8.25
CA SER A 42 13.47 3.67 -8.81
C SER A 42 14.47 2.80 -9.58
N THR A 43 14.80 1.60 -9.06
CA THR A 43 15.65 0.64 -9.76
C THR A 43 15.02 0.13 -11.07
N ALA A 44 13.69 0.03 -11.10
CA ALA A 44 12.93 -0.31 -12.30
C ALA A 44 12.72 0.87 -13.29
N GLY A 45 13.31 2.03 -13.02
CA GLY A 45 13.27 3.19 -13.91
C GLY A 45 12.07 4.12 -13.70
N CYS A 46 11.30 3.97 -12.63
CA CYS A 46 10.25 4.91 -12.27
C CYS A 46 10.83 6.16 -11.58
N GLU A 47 10.21 7.31 -11.82
CA GLU A 47 10.37 8.47 -10.94
C GLU A 47 9.50 8.26 -9.70
N VAL A 48 10.05 8.47 -8.52
CA VAL A 48 9.34 8.17 -7.27
C VAL A 48 9.36 9.35 -6.32
N ARG A 49 8.20 9.65 -5.72
CA ARG A 49 8.06 10.57 -4.60
C ARG A 49 7.32 9.88 -3.46
N THR A 50 7.75 10.12 -2.23
CA THR A 50 7.14 9.53 -1.03
C THR A 50 6.76 10.63 -0.05
N VAL A 51 5.51 10.60 0.43
CA VAL A 51 5.01 11.48 1.50
C VAL A 51 4.23 10.63 2.50
N GLN A 52 4.61 10.71 3.77
CA GLN A 52 3.90 10.12 4.90
C GLN A 52 3.37 11.24 5.79
N SER A 53 2.06 11.30 5.99
CA SER A 53 1.37 12.28 6.82
C SER A 53 -0.06 11.82 7.11
N ASP A 54 -0.62 12.23 8.24
CA ASP A 54 -2.03 12.11 8.58
C ASP A 54 -2.91 13.19 7.94
N ASP A 55 -2.30 14.26 7.41
CA ASP A 55 -2.99 15.24 6.57
C ASP A 55 -3.18 14.70 5.14
N LEU A 56 -4.30 14.01 4.94
CA LEU A 56 -4.63 13.39 3.65
C LEU A 56 -4.87 14.42 2.54
N GLY A 57 -5.29 15.64 2.89
CA GLY A 57 -5.42 16.75 1.94
C GLY A 57 -4.06 17.13 1.37
N TYR A 58 -3.08 17.34 2.25
CA TYR A 58 -1.70 17.62 1.88
C TYR A 58 -1.08 16.49 1.03
N VAL A 59 -1.30 15.23 1.41
CA VAL A 59 -0.80 14.07 0.65
C VAL A 59 -1.33 14.08 -0.79
N CYS A 60 -2.64 14.29 -0.97
CA CYS A 60 -3.25 14.34 -2.30
C CYS A 60 -2.76 15.54 -3.11
N GLU A 61 -2.64 16.71 -2.50
CA GLU A 61 -2.10 17.93 -3.13
C GLU A 61 -0.68 17.70 -3.65
N GLN A 62 0.20 17.10 -2.83
CA GLN A 62 1.57 16.78 -3.22
C GLN A 62 1.64 15.80 -4.41
N SER A 63 0.73 14.83 -4.45
CA SER A 63 0.61 13.90 -5.58
C SER A 63 0.18 14.62 -6.87
N ASN A 64 -0.86 15.45 -6.78
CA ASN A 64 -1.46 16.16 -7.91
C ASN A 64 -0.53 17.23 -8.47
N GLU A 65 0.08 18.05 -7.61
CA GLU A 65 1.07 19.07 -8.03
C GLU A 65 2.28 18.46 -8.73
N TRP A 66 2.70 17.28 -8.28
CA TRP A 66 3.82 16.58 -8.91
C TRP A 66 3.41 15.92 -10.24
N GLY A 67 2.12 15.73 -10.48
CA GLY A 67 1.60 15.05 -11.65
C GLY A 67 1.93 13.57 -11.65
N ALA A 68 1.59 12.88 -10.58
CA ALA A 68 1.77 11.45 -10.46
C ALA A 68 0.91 10.69 -11.47
N ASP A 69 1.47 9.66 -12.12
CA ASP A 69 0.73 8.74 -12.97
C ASP A 69 0.00 7.69 -12.13
N VAL A 70 0.68 7.21 -11.08
CA VAL A 70 0.21 6.16 -10.16
C VAL A 70 0.39 6.63 -8.72
N PHE A 71 -0.61 6.34 -7.87
CA PHE A 71 -0.60 6.57 -6.44
C PHE A 71 -0.79 5.25 -5.69
N VAL A 72 0.16 4.91 -4.80
CA VAL A 72 0.11 3.69 -3.99
C VAL A 72 0.14 4.07 -2.52
N SER A 73 -0.99 3.87 -1.82
CA SER A 73 -1.04 3.97 -0.36
C SER A 73 -0.76 2.60 0.28
N LEU A 74 0.02 2.56 1.36
CA LEU A 74 0.45 1.35 2.04
C LEU A 74 -0.08 1.33 3.47
N HIS A 75 -0.85 0.30 3.81
CA HIS A 75 -1.52 0.13 5.09
C HIS A 75 -1.42 -1.29 5.63
N CYS A 76 -1.76 -1.44 6.90
CA CYS A 76 -2.00 -2.71 7.55
C CYS A 76 -3.41 -2.74 8.12
N ASN A 77 -4.18 -3.75 7.75
CA ASN A 77 -5.53 -3.95 8.27
C ASN A 77 -5.52 -4.35 9.75
N ALA A 78 -6.62 -4.12 10.45
CA ALA A 78 -6.87 -4.63 11.80
C ALA A 78 -8.38 -4.83 12.00
N PHE A 79 -8.78 -5.83 12.80
CA PHE A 79 -10.19 -6.05 13.08
C PHE A 79 -10.43 -6.73 14.42
N ASN A 80 -10.27 -8.05 14.52
CA ASN A 80 -10.69 -8.85 15.68
C ASN A 80 -9.66 -9.92 16.05
N THR A 81 -8.42 -9.74 15.67
CA THR A 81 -7.29 -10.68 15.85
C THR A 81 -7.43 -12.02 15.11
N GLN A 82 -8.61 -12.32 14.55
CA GLN A 82 -8.89 -13.55 13.80
C GLN A 82 -8.91 -13.33 12.29
N ALA A 83 -9.33 -12.15 11.83
CA ALA A 83 -9.27 -11.78 10.41
C ALA A 83 -7.82 -11.75 9.94
N LYS A 84 -7.60 -12.21 8.71
CA LYS A 84 -6.26 -12.29 8.10
C LYS A 84 -6.33 -12.18 6.58
N GLY A 85 -5.19 -11.94 5.98
CA GLY A 85 -5.02 -11.88 4.53
C GLY A 85 -4.70 -10.49 4.00
N THR A 86 -4.50 -10.41 2.70
CA THR A 86 -4.19 -9.18 1.97
C THR A 86 -5.34 -8.78 1.07
N GLU A 87 -5.55 -7.48 0.88
CA GLU A 87 -6.51 -6.92 -0.05
C GLU A 87 -6.01 -5.61 -0.66
N THR A 88 -6.41 -5.33 -1.89
CA THR A 88 -6.07 -4.05 -2.54
C THR A 88 -7.35 -3.29 -2.89
N LEU A 89 -7.41 -2.05 -2.43
CA LEU A 89 -8.58 -1.18 -2.56
C LEU A 89 -8.38 -0.21 -3.71
N TYR A 90 -9.46 0.06 -4.45
CA TYR A 90 -9.44 0.94 -5.62
C TYR A 90 -10.77 1.72 -5.77
N LYS A 91 -10.76 2.76 -6.61
CA LYS A 91 -11.99 3.50 -6.96
C LYS A 91 -12.29 3.45 -8.46
N SER A 92 -11.31 3.75 -9.30
CA SER A 92 -11.49 3.89 -10.76
C SER A 92 -11.32 2.56 -11.51
N PHE A 93 -11.73 2.53 -12.77
CA PHE A 93 -11.51 1.36 -13.65
C PHE A 93 -10.01 1.04 -13.81
N ASN A 94 -9.18 2.06 -14.04
CA ASN A 94 -7.72 1.86 -14.12
C ASN A 94 -7.12 1.49 -12.77
N GLY A 95 -7.67 2.04 -11.66
CA GLY A 95 -7.31 1.61 -10.30
C GLY A 95 -7.63 0.14 -10.06
N GLN A 96 -8.72 -0.40 -10.62
CA GLN A 96 -9.02 -1.83 -10.53
C GLN A 96 -7.98 -2.69 -11.24
N ARG A 97 -7.51 -2.26 -12.41
CA ARG A 97 -6.45 -2.98 -13.15
C ARG A 97 -5.16 -3.02 -12.34
N LEU A 98 -4.69 -1.86 -11.88
CA LEU A 98 -3.52 -1.74 -11.01
C LEU A 98 -3.67 -2.60 -9.73
N ALA A 99 -4.84 -2.56 -9.09
CA ALA A 99 -5.13 -3.36 -7.90
C ALA A 99 -5.05 -4.87 -8.19
N ASN A 100 -5.57 -5.34 -9.32
CA ASN A 100 -5.48 -6.74 -9.71
C ASN A 100 -4.03 -7.19 -9.95
N ASP A 101 -3.23 -6.37 -10.60
CA ASP A 101 -1.82 -6.69 -10.86
C ASP A 101 -1.05 -6.78 -9.55
N ILE A 102 -1.22 -5.81 -8.64
CA ILE A 102 -0.57 -5.82 -7.32
C ILE A 102 -1.05 -7.04 -6.50
N GLN A 103 -2.36 -7.24 -6.36
CA GLN A 103 -2.93 -8.32 -5.57
C GLN A 103 -2.45 -9.69 -6.07
N SER A 104 -2.44 -9.90 -7.39
CA SER A 104 -1.98 -11.15 -8.00
C SER A 104 -0.51 -11.43 -7.69
N GLN A 105 0.35 -10.41 -7.69
CA GLN A 105 1.76 -10.58 -7.36
C GLN A 105 1.96 -10.89 -5.87
N ILE A 106 1.22 -10.25 -4.97
CA ILE A 106 1.31 -10.56 -3.52
C ILE A 106 0.92 -12.02 -3.27
N ILE A 107 -0.23 -12.46 -3.81
CA ILE A 107 -0.74 -13.83 -3.62
C ILE A 107 0.20 -14.90 -4.17
N ARG A 108 0.93 -14.60 -5.23
CA ARG A 108 1.95 -15.52 -5.79
C ARG A 108 3.23 -15.57 -4.97
N SER A 109 3.51 -14.53 -4.19
CA SER A 109 4.80 -14.34 -3.52
C SER A 109 4.83 -14.82 -2.07
N ILE A 110 3.69 -14.78 -1.37
CA ILE A 110 3.57 -15.18 0.03
C ILE A 110 2.37 -16.10 0.25
N GLN A 111 2.45 -16.93 1.27
CA GLN A 111 1.33 -17.77 1.69
C GLN A 111 0.41 -16.95 2.60
N THR A 112 -0.70 -16.45 2.05
CA THR A 112 -1.68 -15.64 2.79
C THR A 112 -3.09 -15.89 2.27
N THR A 113 -4.09 -15.38 2.96
CA THR A 113 -5.48 -15.39 2.50
C THR A 113 -5.68 -14.28 1.46
N ASP A 114 -6.10 -14.66 0.26
CA ASP A 114 -6.51 -13.70 -0.76
C ASP A 114 -7.91 -13.16 -0.43
N ARG A 115 -7.97 -11.87 -0.07
CA ARG A 115 -9.23 -11.16 0.16
C ARG A 115 -9.71 -10.40 -1.08
N GLY A 116 -8.90 -10.47 -2.15
CA GLY A 116 -9.19 -9.89 -3.45
C GLY A 116 -9.05 -8.38 -3.53
N VAL A 117 -9.52 -7.82 -4.63
CA VAL A 117 -9.58 -6.38 -4.85
C VAL A 117 -10.98 -5.85 -4.57
N LYS A 118 -11.11 -4.65 -3.96
CA LYS A 118 -12.40 -4.11 -3.53
C LYS A 118 -12.55 -2.66 -3.94
N LYS A 119 -13.70 -2.34 -4.52
CA LYS A 119 -14.06 -0.95 -4.81
C LYS A 119 -14.41 -0.21 -3.52
N ARG A 120 -13.82 0.97 -3.33
CA ARG A 120 -14.07 1.86 -2.20
C ARG A 120 -14.21 3.30 -2.69
N ASP A 121 -15.42 3.83 -2.54
CA ASP A 121 -15.76 5.19 -2.97
C ASP A 121 -15.65 6.21 -1.81
N ASP A 122 -15.34 5.74 -0.59
CA ASP A 122 -15.30 6.50 0.64
C ASP A 122 -13.89 6.85 1.14
N LEU A 123 -12.84 6.29 0.53
CA LEU A 123 -11.47 6.56 0.94
C LEU A 123 -10.94 7.86 0.37
N TRP A 124 -10.52 8.77 1.27
CA TRP A 124 -10.09 10.12 0.90
C TRP A 124 -8.97 10.13 -0.14
N VAL A 125 -7.90 9.36 0.09
CA VAL A 125 -6.73 9.33 -0.82
C VAL A 125 -7.06 8.78 -2.21
N LEU A 126 -8.05 7.88 -2.33
CA LEU A 126 -8.52 7.38 -3.62
C LEU A 126 -9.43 8.37 -4.35
N ASN A 127 -10.00 9.34 -3.62
CA ASN A 127 -10.88 10.37 -4.16
C ASN A 127 -10.14 11.68 -4.47
N GLY A 128 -9.14 12.02 -3.67
CA GLY A 128 -8.45 13.31 -3.71
C GLY A 128 -7.27 13.37 -4.66
N THR A 129 -6.74 12.22 -5.13
CA THR A 129 -5.66 12.22 -6.12
C THR A 129 -6.19 12.06 -7.54
N ASP A 130 -5.57 12.76 -8.49
CA ASP A 130 -5.83 12.65 -9.93
C ASP A 130 -5.17 11.43 -10.56
N ALA A 131 -4.18 10.84 -9.88
CA ALA A 131 -3.45 9.65 -10.31
C ALA A 131 -4.33 8.39 -10.32
N VAL A 132 -3.91 7.36 -11.04
CA VAL A 132 -4.47 6.01 -10.89
C VAL A 132 -4.10 5.48 -9.52
N ALA A 133 -5.08 5.38 -8.61
CA ALA A 133 -4.85 5.17 -7.18
C ALA A 133 -5.30 3.81 -6.67
N VAL A 134 -4.48 3.25 -5.78
CA VAL A 134 -4.78 2.07 -4.95
C VAL A 134 -4.34 2.28 -3.51
N LEU A 135 -5.00 1.55 -2.59
CA LEU A 135 -4.57 1.38 -1.21
C LEU A 135 -4.38 -0.11 -0.96
N VAL A 136 -3.18 -0.49 -0.53
CA VAL A 136 -2.81 -1.89 -0.27
C VAL A 136 -2.85 -2.15 1.23
N GLU A 137 -3.76 -3.01 1.66
CA GLU A 137 -3.78 -3.61 2.99
C GLU A 137 -2.89 -4.84 2.96
N MET A 138 -1.64 -4.67 3.37
CA MET A 138 -0.58 -5.67 3.20
C MET A 138 -0.86 -6.96 3.98
N ALA A 139 -1.38 -6.84 5.21
CA ALA A 139 -1.78 -7.93 6.09
C ALA A 139 -2.50 -7.36 7.32
N PHE A 140 -3.09 -8.22 8.17
CA PHE A 140 -3.71 -7.80 9.43
C PHE A 140 -2.67 -7.71 10.55
N ILE A 141 -2.39 -6.50 11.01
CA ILE A 141 -1.37 -6.25 12.05
C ILE A 141 -1.73 -6.88 13.40
N ASP A 142 -3.02 -7.05 13.70
CA ASP A 142 -3.54 -7.62 14.95
C ASP A 142 -3.69 -9.16 14.91
N ASN A 143 -3.48 -9.81 13.76
CA ASN A 143 -3.47 -11.26 13.62
C ASN A 143 -2.04 -11.80 13.73
N GLU A 144 -1.82 -12.82 14.56
CA GLU A 144 -0.49 -13.34 14.86
C GLU A 144 0.27 -13.88 13.64
N TYR A 145 -0.43 -14.59 12.75
CA TYR A 145 0.18 -15.12 11.52
C TYR A 145 0.54 -13.98 10.55
N ASP A 146 -0.38 -13.07 10.31
CA ASP A 146 -0.17 -11.93 9.42
C ASP A 146 0.89 -10.95 9.96
N HIS A 147 0.91 -10.75 11.29
CA HIS A 147 1.97 -9.98 11.93
C HIS A 147 3.34 -10.62 11.70
N SER A 148 3.44 -11.95 11.77
CA SER A 148 4.67 -12.66 11.43
C SER A 148 5.11 -12.42 9.97
N LEU A 149 4.17 -12.37 9.01
CA LEU A 149 4.49 -12.01 7.61
C LEU A 149 5.00 -10.57 7.50
N LEU A 150 4.37 -9.62 8.20
CA LEU A 150 4.81 -8.22 8.22
C LEU A 150 6.22 -8.06 8.82
N MET A 151 6.58 -8.87 9.79
CA MET A 151 7.90 -8.78 10.46
C MET A 151 9.01 -9.51 9.70
N ASN A 152 8.71 -10.62 9.04
CA ASN A 152 9.73 -11.50 8.46
C ASN A 152 9.77 -11.47 6.92
N ASP A 153 8.63 -11.18 6.27
CA ASP A 153 8.46 -11.25 4.81
C ASP A 153 8.09 -9.91 4.17
N LEU A 154 8.22 -8.78 4.89
CA LEU A 154 7.86 -7.45 4.39
C LEU A 154 8.57 -7.13 3.06
N ASP A 155 9.83 -7.48 2.92
CA ASP A 155 10.60 -7.28 1.68
C ASP A 155 9.97 -8.05 0.51
N THR A 156 9.52 -9.27 0.74
CA THR A 156 8.82 -10.10 -0.29
C THR A 156 7.49 -9.47 -0.70
N ILE A 157 6.71 -9.00 0.28
CA ILE A 157 5.43 -8.30 0.02
C ILE A 157 5.69 -7.04 -0.81
N VAL A 158 6.65 -6.23 -0.43
CA VAL A 158 6.96 -4.96 -1.11
C VAL A 158 7.50 -5.18 -2.52
N ARG A 159 8.33 -6.22 -2.75
CA ARG A 159 8.75 -6.63 -4.10
C ARG A 159 7.57 -7.02 -4.97
N ALA A 160 6.61 -7.75 -4.41
CA ALA A 160 5.39 -8.12 -5.11
C ALA A 160 4.57 -6.88 -5.50
N ILE A 161 4.43 -5.90 -4.59
CA ILE A 161 3.77 -4.62 -4.89
C ILE A 161 4.51 -3.90 -6.04
N ALA A 162 5.83 -3.78 -5.95
CA ALA A 162 6.64 -3.15 -7.00
C ALA A 162 6.46 -3.86 -8.35
N ARG A 163 6.45 -5.19 -8.36
CA ARG A 163 6.21 -5.99 -9.57
C ARG A 163 4.82 -5.72 -10.15
N GLY A 164 3.77 -5.69 -9.33
CA GLY A 164 2.41 -5.37 -9.78
C GLY A 164 2.32 -3.98 -10.42
N VAL A 165 3.02 -2.98 -9.86
CA VAL A 165 3.10 -1.63 -10.45
C VAL A 165 3.80 -1.65 -11.81
N THR A 166 4.89 -2.41 -11.96
CA THR A 166 5.58 -2.52 -13.26
C THR A 166 4.79 -3.34 -14.28
N ASP A 167 4.09 -4.40 -13.86
CA ASP A 167 3.21 -5.19 -14.74
C ASP A 167 2.06 -4.32 -15.29
N TYR A 168 1.48 -3.45 -14.45
CA TYR A 168 0.49 -2.47 -14.86
C TYR A 168 1.04 -1.52 -15.92
N GLN A 169 2.28 -1.06 -15.78
CA GLN A 169 2.94 -0.18 -16.76
C GLN A 169 3.16 -0.90 -18.11
N GLU A 170 3.56 -2.17 -18.09
CA GLU A 170 3.83 -2.97 -19.29
C GLU A 170 2.55 -3.38 -20.05
N GLY A 171 1.41 -3.38 -19.39
CA GLY A 171 0.11 -3.75 -19.94
C GLY A 171 -0.60 -2.67 -20.76
N TYR A 172 0.05 -1.51 -21.00
CA TYR A 172 -0.43 -0.41 -21.83
C TYR A 172 0.26 -0.34 -23.17
#